data_408c9ef942abee873f2c0d7b01546416
#
_entry.id   408c9ef942abee873f2c0d7b01546416
#
_cell.length_a   1.000
_cell.length_b   1.000
_cell.length_c   1.000
_cell.angle_alpha   90.00
_cell.angle_beta   90.00
_cell.angle_gamma   90.00
#
_symmetry.space_group_name_H-M   'P 1'
#
loop_
_entity.id
_entity.type
_entity.pdbx_description
1 polymer ?
#
loop_
_entity_poly.entity_id
_entity_poly.type
_entity_poly.pdbx_seq_one_letter_code
_entity_poly.pdbx_strand_id
1 'polypeptide(L)'
;ETIASVLAQKYKVKKTQGNFNNEIGLPLTVFTLEESDEIAVLEMGISDFGEMTRLTAIACPDVCVITNIGWCHLENLKTRDGILKAKTEIFKSMNPDGTVILNGDDDKLITIKDVYDKKPVFIGIENKSGIYAENIVNNGLEGMTARICNVNTADNINDFDVHIPVAGIHMVYNSMAAAAVGAEFGLTSEQIADGIANMETLAGRNHIIRTDSLLILDDCYNANPVSMKSSIDVLASSKGRKVAILGDMFELGEEEKQLHYGVGEYFKDKNIDVLITVGELSKNIAAGVRTVSACDVHSYDTKDELEKDFSKLLKKGDNILVKASHGMQFTKIVDSLEKLEL
;
A
#
# COMPACT_ATOMS: atom_id res chain seq x y z
N GLU A 1 -1.33 8.77 -3.85
CA GLU A 1 -2.04 9.65 -2.95
C GLU A 1 -1.07 10.54 -2.17
N THR A 2 -0.15 9.99 -1.35
CA THR A 2 0.76 10.78 -0.49
C THR A 2 1.60 11.80 -1.28
N ILE A 3 2.19 11.39 -2.41
CA ILE A 3 2.95 12.30 -3.29
C ILE A 3 2.05 13.42 -3.81
N ALA A 4 0.85 13.09 -4.27
CA ALA A 4 -0.08 14.10 -4.78
C ALA A 4 -0.53 15.09 -3.69
N SER A 5 -0.78 14.61 -2.48
CA SER A 5 -1.14 15.44 -1.33
C SER A 5 0.00 16.41 -0.94
N VAL A 6 1.25 15.93 -0.95
CA VAL A 6 2.43 16.77 -0.71
C VAL A 6 2.58 17.84 -1.79
N LEU A 7 2.56 17.46 -3.06
CA LEU A 7 2.72 18.40 -4.17
C LEU A 7 1.58 19.43 -4.24
N ALA A 8 0.38 19.05 -3.83
CA ALA A 8 -0.79 19.94 -3.79
C ALA A 8 -0.66 21.10 -2.78
N GLN A 9 0.31 21.06 -1.87
CA GLN A 9 0.61 22.19 -0.98
C GLN A 9 1.19 23.41 -1.72
N LYS A 10 1.63 23.22 -2.96
CA LYS A 10 2.27 24.28 -3.74
C LYS A 10 1.78 24.37 -5.18
N TYR A 11 1.35 23.27 -5.78
CA TYR A 11 1.04 23.14 -7.19
C TYR A 11 -0.39 22.68 -7.44
N LYS A 12 -0.94 22.99 -8.63
CA LYS A 12 -2.17 22.38 -9.10
C LYS A 12 -1.84 20.97 -9.63
N VAL A 13 -2.24 19.96 -8.87
CA VAL A 13 -1.87 18.56 -9.13
C VAL A 13 -3.03 17.78 -9.74
N LYS A 14 -2.76 17.11 -10.85
CA LYS A 14 -3.61 16.06 -11.42
C LYS A 14 -3.04 14.71 -11.03
N LYS A 15 -3.88 13.77 -10.59
CA LYS A 15 -3.44 12.42 -10.24
C LYS A 15 -4.29 11.35 -10.90
N THR A 16 -3.73 10.14 -11.01
CA THR A 16 -4.50 8.95 -11.41
C THR A 16 -5.73 8.79 -10.52
N GLN A 17 -6.90 8.60 -11.12
CA GLN A 17 -8.15 8.32 -10.43
C GLN A 17 -8.42 6.82 -10.38
N GLY A 18 -8.87 6.33 -9.21
CA GLY A 18 -9.22 4.91 -9.04
C GLY A 18 -8.04 3.98 -9.40
N ASN A 19 -8.25 3.11 -10.39
CA ASN A 19 -7.27 2.16 -10.91
C ASN A 19 -6.89 2.43 -12.39
N PHE A 20 -6.96 3.68 -12.85
CA PHE A 20 -6.63 4.05 -14.23
C PHE A 20 -5.11 4.08 -14.45
N ASN A 21 -4.45 2.97 -14.09
CA ASN A 21 -2.99 2.81 -14.06
C ASN A 21 -2.44 1.85 -15.14
N ASN A 22 -3.30 1.31 -15.99
CA ASN A 22 -2.94 0.37 -17.07
C ASN A 22 -2.92 1.07 -18.44
N GLU A 23 -2.70 0.31 -19.51
CA GLU A 23 -2.59 0.80 -20.90
C GLU A 23 -3.86 1.46 -21.44
N ILE A 24 -5.00 1.32 -20.79
CA ILE A 24 -6.25 2.03 -21.10
C ILE A 24 -6.43 3.22 -20.16
N GLY A 25 -6.25 3.01 -18.86
CA GLY A 25 -6.53 4.01 -17.84
C GLY A 25 -5.53 5.17 -17.81
N LEU A 26 -4.24 4.89 -18.00
CA LEU A 26 -3.23 5.96 -18.01
C LEU A 26 -3.46 6.96 -19.18
N PRO A 27 -3.67 6.53 -20.44
CA PRO A 27 -4.03 7.47 -21.51
C PRO A 27 -5.30 8.29 -21.21
N LEU A 28 -6.32 7.65 -20.63
CA LEU A 28 -7.53 8.36 -20.22
C LEU A 28 -7.24 9.42 -19.15
N THR A 29 -6.38 9.14 -18.18
CA THR A 29 -5.93 10.13 -17.21
C THR A 29 -5.19 11.28 -17.89
N VAL A 30 -4.27 10.98 -18.82
CA VAL A 30 -3.52 12.01 -19.58
C VAL A 30 -4.46 12.90 -20.39
N PHE A 31 -5.51 12.36 -21.00
CA PHE A 31 -6.51 13.15 -21.73
C PHE A 31 -7.34 14.09 -20.83
N THR A 32 -7.32 13.91 -19.51
CA THR A 32 -8.00 14.83 -18.57
C THR A 32 -7.11 15.97 -18.10
N LEU A 33 -5.84 16.03 -18.52
CA LEU A 33 -4.93 17.12 -18.18
C LEU A 33 -5.39 18.42 -18.84
N GLU A 34 -5.31 19.50 -18.09
CA GLU A 34 -5.64 20.86 -18.51
C GLU A 34 -4.37 21.72 -18.52
N GLU A 35 -4.34 22.78 -19.33
CA GLU A 35 -3.21 23.72 -19.39
C GLU A 35 -2.88 24.36 -18.03
N SER A 36 -3.85 24.39 -17.12
CA SER A 36 -3.68 24.90 -15.76
C SER A 36 -3.08 23.90 -14.79
N ASP A 37 -2.99 22.60 -15.14
CA ASP A 37 -2.35 21.60 -14.29
C ASP A 37 -0.82 21.77 -14.40
N GLU A 38 -0.16 21.81 -13.23
CA GLU A 38 1.28 22.06 -13.17
C GLU A 38 2.07 20.76 -13.02
N ILE A 39 1.49 19.77 -12.33
CA ILE A 39 2.11 18.46 -12.10
C ILE A 39 1.07 17.35 -12.30
N ALA A 40 1.47 16.28 -12.99
CA ALA A 40 0.72 15.05 -13.09
C ALA A 40 1.40 13.94 -12.26
N VAL A 41 0.68 13.36 -11.30
CA VAL A 41 1.11 12.18 -10.53
C VAL A 41 0.42 10.95 -11.11
N LEU A 42 1.16 10.16 -11.88
CA LEU A 42 0.63 9.04 -12.65
C LEU A 42 1.06 7.71 -12.03
N GLU A 43 0.08 6.90 -11.61
CA GLU A 43 0.32 5.52 -11.19
C GLU A 43 0.42 4.62 -12.43
N MET A 44 1.41 3.72 -12.44
CA MET A 44 1.62 2.76 -13.53
C MET A 44 1.62 1.34 -12.97
N GLY A 45 0.55 0.60 -13.27
CA GLY A 45 0.41 -0.81 -12.97
C GLY A 45 0.79 -1.68 -14.17
N ILE A 46 1.45 -2.80 -13.89
CA ILE A 46 1.83 -3.77 -14.93
C ILE A 46 1.50 -5.18 -14.49
N SER A 47 1.18 -6.02 -15.45
CA SER A 47 0.99 -7.47 -15.27
C SER A 47 1.95 -8.29 -16.13
N ASP A 48 2.56 -7.70 -17.18
CA ASP A 48 3.46 -8.41 -18.09
C ASP A 48 4.62 -7.50 -18.56
N PHE A 49 5.61 -8.12 -19.18
CA PHE A 49 6.76 -7.43 -19.78
C PHE A 49 6.33 -6.51 -20.93
N GLY A 50 6.98 -5.35 -21.05
CA GLY A 50 6.73 -4.37 -22.10
C GLY A 50 5.56 -3.42 -21.84
N GLU A 51 4.65 -3.71 -20.90
CA GLU A 51 3.58 -2.80 -20.52
C GLU A 51 4.14 -1.50 -19.95
N MET A 52 5.09 -1.58 -19.02
CA MET A 52 5.73 -0.40 -18.46
C MET A 52 6.42 0.46 -19.54
N THR A 53 7.04 -0.18 -20.54
CA THR A 53 7.64 0.56 -21.67
C THR A 53 6.61 1.38 -22.41
N ARG A 54 5.40 0.85 -22.66
CA ARG A 54 4.32 1.56 -23.34
C ARG A 54 3.73 2.68 -22.47
N LEU A 55 3.50 2.41 -21.19
CA LEU A 55 3.01 3.41 -20.24
C LEU A 55 3.99 4.58 -20.11
N THR A 56 5.27 4.31 -19.98
CA THR A 56 6.31 5.33 -19.82
C THR A 56 6.47 6.18 -21.09
N ALA A 57 6.31 5.58 -22.27
CA ALA A 57 6.34 6.33 -23.53
C ALA A 57 5.20 7.34 -23.65
N ILE A 58 4.08 7.12 -22.97
CA ILE A 58 2.97 8.07 -22.91
C ILE A 58 3.21 9.15 -21.84
N ALA A 59 3.70 8.75 -20.68
CA ALA A 59 3.84 9.64 -19.53
C ALA A 59 5.11 10.50 -19.58
N CYS A 60 6.20 10.01 -20.18
CA CYS A 60 7.52 10.67 -20.24
C CYS A 60 7.92 11.33 -18.91
N PRO A 61 8.02 10.58 -17.80
CA PRO A 61 8.12 11.17 -16.49
C PRO A 61 9.45 11.88 -16.23
N ASP A 62 9.40 12.99 -15.50
CA ASP A 62 10.59 13.69 -14.97
C ASP A 62 11.07 13.08 -13.66
N VAL A 63 10.17 12.47 -12.88
CA VAL A 63 10.48 11.78 -11.63
C VAL A 63 9.87 10.40 -11.65
N CYS A 64 10.68 9.38 -11.35
CA CYS A 64 10.23 7.99 -11.21
C CYS A 64 10.38 7.52 -9.76
N VAL A 65 9.32 6.91 -9.22
CA VAL A 65 9.34 6.30 -7.88
C VAL A 65 9.02 4.81 -7.99
N ILE A 66 9.89 3.94 -7.47
CA ILE A 66 9.59 2.52 -7.31
C ILE A 66 9.63 2.17 -5.83
N THR A 67 8.49 1.80 -5.28
CA THR A 67 8.31 1.60 -3.84
C THR A 67 8.84 0.25 -3.34
N ASN A 68 8.64 -0.82 -4.12
CA ASN A 68 9.11 -2.16 -3.76
C ASN A 68 9.04 -3.14 -4.95
N ILE A 69 9.75 -4.26 -4.81
CA ILE A 69 9.65 -5.44 -5.67
C ILE A 69 9.04 -6.58 -4.85
N GLY A 70 7.71 -6.59 -4.81
CA GLY A 70 6.94 -7.59 -4.07
C GLY A 70 6.76 -8.93 -4.83
N TRP A 71 5.73 -9.68 -4.43
CA TRP A 71 5.35 -10.99 -4.99
C TRP A 71 4.02 -10.88 -5.72
N CYS A 72 3.89 -9.97 -6.68
CA CYS A 72 2.69 -9.80 -7.50
C CYS A 72 2.95 -10.20 -8.94
N HIS A 73 1.89 -10.61 -9.66
CA HIS A 73 1.95 -10.97 -11.08
C HIS A 73 2.98 -12.05 -11.41
N LEU A 74 3.23 -12.99 -10.48
CA LEU A 74 4.20 -14.09 -10.66
C LEU A 74 3.80 -15.04 -11.81
N GLU A 75 2.52 -15.12 -12.12
CA GLU A 75 2.02 -15.92 -13.23
C GLU A 75 2.69 -15.53 -14.56
N ASN A 76 2.85 -14.23 -14.82
CA ASN A 76 3.45 -13.70 -16.05
C ASN A 76 4.95 -13.39 -15.86
N LEU A 77 5.31 -12.71 -14.78
CA LEU A 77 6.68 -12.22 -14.54
C LEU A 77 7.61 -13.27 -13.90
N LYS A 78 7.08 -14.41 -13.46
CA LYS A 78 7.76 -15.63 -12.99
C LYS A 78 8.54 -15.49 -11.69
N THR A 79 9.35 -14.46 -11.55
CA THR A 79 10.24 -14.26 -10.40
C THR A 79 10.30 -12.80 -9.96
N ARG A 80 10.80 -12.52 -8.76
CA ARG A 80 11.08 -11.16 -8.32
C ARG A 80 12.07 -10.43 -9.23
N ASP A 81 13.02 -11.12 -9.85
CA ASP A 81 13.91 -10.53 -10.84
C ASP A 81 13.17 -10.18 -12.13
N GLY A 82 12.17 -10.97 -12.51
CA GLY A 82 11.25 -10.62 -13.60
C GLY A 82 10.43 -9.37 -13.29
N ILE A 83 9.92 -9.26 -12.07
CA ILE A 83 9.19 -8.07 -11.60
C ILE A 83 10.10 -6.83 -11.59
N LEU A 84 11.35 -6.98 -11.09
CA LEU A 84 12.35 -5.90 -11.15
C LEU A 84 12.57 -5.44 -12.60
N LYS A 85 12.83 -6.40 -13.51
CA LYS A 85 13.05 -6.12 -14.92
C LYS A 85 11.88 -5.39 -15.56
N ALA A 86 10.64 -5.84 -15.30
CA ALA A 86 9.44 -5.22 -15.85
C ALA A 86 9.22 -3.81 -15.29
N LYS A 87 9.35 -3.60 -13.97
CA LYS A 87 9.18 -2.27 -13.36
C LYS A 87 10.28 -1.28 -13.80
N THR A 88 11.51 -1.72 -13.94
CA THR A 88 12.62 -0.85 -14.39
C THR A 88 12.55 -0.46 -15.87
N GLU A 89 11.65 -1.03 -16.65
CA GLU A 89 11.33 -0.50 -17.98
C GLU A 89 10.84 0.96 -17.94
N ILE A 90 10.37 1.45 -16.78
CA ILE A 90 10.00 2.87 -16.58
C ILE A 90 11.13 3.82 -16.96
N PHE A 91 12.38 3.41 -16.82
CA PHE A 91 13.52 4.25 -17.15
C PHE A 91 13.70 4.49 -18.66
N LYS A 92 13.10 3.65 -19.52
CA LYS A 92 13.35 3.71 -20.97
C LYS A 92 12.88 5.01 -21.64
N SER A 93 11.86 5.67 -21.12
CA SER A 93 11.27 6.89 -21.68
C SER A 93 11.14 8.00 -20.66
N MET A 94 11.79 7.90 -19.52
CA MET A 94 11.85 9.02 -18.59
C MET A 94 12.81 10.10 -19.09
N ASN A 95 12.65 11.32 -18.60
CA ASN A 95 13.59 12.39 -18.85
C ASN A 95 15.00 11.98 -18.36
N PRO A 96 16.04 12.00 -19.23
CA PRO A 96 17.41 11.65 -18.81
C PRO A 96 17.97 12.55 -17.70
N ASP A 97 17.45 13.78 -17.59
CA ASP A 97 17.81 14.72 -16.53
C ASP A 97 16.96 14.56 -15.27
N GLY A 98 15.96 13.70 -15.32
CA GLY A 98 15.02 13.46 -14.24
C GLY A 98 15.61 12.70 -13.05
N THR A 99 14.81 12.58 -11.99
CA THR A 99 15.19 11.97 -10.71
C THR A 99 14.55 10.61 -10.54
N VAL A 100 15.32 9.64 -10.06
CA VAL A 100 14.86 8.29 -9.71
C VAL A 100 14.91 8.11 -8.21
N ILE A 101 13.77 7.74 -7.60
CA ILE A 101 13.62 7.50 -6.16
C ILE A 101 13.31 6.02 -5.94
N LEU A 102 14.12 5.33 -5.15
CA LEU A 102 14.04 3.89 -4.92
C LEU A 102 14.06 3.57 -3.42
N ASN A 103 13.34 2.52 -3.05
CA ASN A 103 13.42 1.98 -1.70
C ASN A 103 14.77 1.25 -1.50
N GLY A 104 15.62 1.80 -0.65
CA GLY A 104 16.94 1.25 -0.32
C GLY A 104 16.92 0.05 0.61
N ASP A 105 15.79 -0.25 1.24
CA ASP A 105 15.58 -1.44 2.07
C ASP A 105 15.00 -2.63 1.25
N ASP A 106 14.65 -2.39 -0.01
CA ASP A 106 14.28 -3.48 -0.93
C ASP A 106 15.54 -4.10 -1.54
N ASP A 107 15.72 -5.42 -1.31
CA ASP A 107 16.89 -6.19 -1.71
C ASP A 107 17.15 -6.20 -3.24
N LYS A 108 16.10 -5.93 -4.04
CA LYS A 108 16.20 -5.83 -5.50
C LYS A 108 16.49 -4.40 -5.95
N LEU A 109 15.77 -3.41 -5.42
CA LEU A 109 15.95 -2.00 -5.82
C LEU A 109 17.33 -1.46 -5.43
N ILE A 110 17.88 -1.86 -4.28
CA ILE A 110 19.21 -1.43 -3.83
C ILE A 110 20.35 -1.88 -4.78
N THR A 111 20.08 -2.83 -5.67
CA THR A 111 21.08 -3.28 -6.68
C THR A 111 21.24 -2.30 -7.84
N ILE A 112 20.28 -1.37 -8.04
CA ILE A 112 20.35 -0.36 -9.09
C ILE A 112 21.31 0.74 -8.63
N LYS A 113 22.46 0.86 -9.33
CA LYS A 113 23.54 1.79 -8.92
C LYS A 113 23.45 3.14 -9.62
N ASP A 114 22.98 3.14 -10.86
CA ASP A 114 22.82 4.33 -11.69
C ASP A 114 21.70 4.14 -12.71
N VAL A 115 21.11 5.24 -13.14
CA VAL A 115 20.18 5.36 -14.25
C VAL A 115 20.56 6.63 -15.01
N TYR A 116 20.88 6.53 -16.30
CA TYR A 116 21.40 7.63 -17.12
C TYR A 116 22.62 8.33 -16.47
N ASP A 117 23.57 7.56 -15.96
CA ASP A 117 24.79 8.04 -15.26
C ASP A 117 24.51 8.86 -13.97
N LYS A 118 23.28 8.84 -13.46
CA LYS A 118 22.88 9.47 -12.21
C LYS A 118 22.58 8.42 -11.14
N LYS A 119 22.96 8.72 -9.91
CA LYS A 119 22.65 7.85 -8.77
C LYS A 119 21.18 8.06 -8.36
N PRO A 120 20.42 6.99 -8.13
CA PRO A 120 19.09 7.09 -7.54
C PRO A 120 19.15 7.72 -6.14
N VAL A 121 18.09 8.44 -5.78
CA VAL A 121 17.82 8.85 -4.40
C VAL A 121 17.21 7.65 -3.69
N PHE A 122 17.91 7.11 -2.70
CA PHE A 122 17.38 6.02 -1.88
C PHE A 122 16.60 6.56 -0.70
N ILE A 123 15.48 5.91 -0.40
CA ILE A 123 14.70 6.10 0.83
C ILE A 123 14.79 4.82 1.66
N GLY A 124 14.86 4.92 3.00
CA GLY A 124 14.95 3.71 3.83
C GLY A 124 14.75 3.97 5.32
N ILE A 125 14.48 2.90 6.06
CA ILE A 125 14.47 2.89 7.52
C ILE A 125 15.79 2.30 8.03
N GLU A 126 16.16 1.15 7.46
CA GLU A 126 17.44 0.48 7.75
C GLU A 126 18.58 1.09 6.93
N ASN A 127 18.33 1.39 5.67
CA ASN A 127 19.29 2.02 4.79
C ASN A 127 19.28 3.54 4.96
N LYS A 128 20.32 4.08 5.59
CA LYS A 128 20.48 5.52 5.85
C LYS A 128 21.41 6.22 4.85
N SER A 129 21.65 5.64 3.68
CA SER A 129 22.52 6.23 2.67
C SER A 129 21.91 7.41 1.89
N GLY A 130 20.59 7.56 1.95
CA GLY A 130 19.83 8.64 1.34
C GLY A 130 18.88 9.30 2.34
N ILE A 131 17.62 9.49 1.96
CA ILE A 131 16.56 9.95 2.85
C ILE A 131 16.14 8.78 3.74
N TYR A 132 16.04 9.00 5.05
CA TYR A 132 15.68 7.94 5.97
C TYR A 132 14.69 8.41 7.05
N ALA A 133 14.01 7.45 7.68
CA ALA A 133 13.13 7.73 8.80
C ALA A 133 13.68 7.13 10.10
N GLU A 134 13.50 7.86 11.21
CA GLU A 134 13.81 7.40 12.56
C GLU A 134 12.73 7.88 13.55
N ASN A 135 12.84 7.50 14.82
CA ASN A 135 11.87 7.82 15.87
C ASN A 135 10.43 7.40 15.46
N ILE A 136 10.31 6.27 14.80
CA ILE A 136 9.03 5.77 14.27
C ILE A 136 8.20 5.26 15.43
N VAL A 137 7.00 5.83 15.61
CA VAL A 137 6.03 5.41 16.62
C VAL A 137 4.75 4.97 15.93
N ASN A 138 4.28 3.78 16.28
CA ASN A 138 2.99 3.28 15.84
C ASN A 138 1.91 3.71 16.86
N ASN A 139 1.02 4.61 16.44
CA ASN A 139 -0.10 5.10 17.26
C ASN A 139 -1.38 4.26 17.08
N GLY A 140 -1.23 3.04 16.60
CA GLY A 140 -2.37 2.17 16.28
C GLY A 140 -3.16 2.71 15.10
N LEU A 141 -4.49 2.73 15.24
CA LEU A 141 -5.37 3.22 14.17
C LEU A 141 -5.36 4.74 13.99
N GLU A 142 -4.64 5.47 14.82
CA GLU A 142 -4.40 6.92 14.65
C GLU A 142 -3.19 7.21 13.75
N GLY A 143 -2.62 6.17 13.15
CA GLY A 143 -1.53 6.29 12.19
C GLY A 143 -0.14 6.15 12.81
N MET A 144 0.82 6.84 12.22
CA MET A 144 2.23 6.78 12.60
C MET A 144 2.76 8.19 12.86
N THR A 145 3.82 8.29 13.66
CA THR A 145 4.69 9.46 13.67
C THR A 145 6.13 9.03 13.38
N ALA A 146 6.87 9.86 12.69
CA ALA A 146 8.26 9.60 12.37
C ALA A 146 9.02 10.92 12.21
N ARG A 147 10.35 10.86 12.32
CA ARG A 147 11.25 11.91 11.87
C ARG A 147 11.85 11.52 10.53
N ILE A 148 11.60 12.31 9.49
CA ILE A 148 12.21 12.14 8.16
C ILE A 148 13.49 12.97 8.16
N CYS A 149 14.59 12.37 7.74
CA CYS A 149 15.93 12.93 7.81
C CYS A 149 16.61 12.96 6.46
N ASN A 150 17.57 13.89 6.31
CA ASN A 150 18.42 14.07 5.16
C ASN A 150 17.66 14.44 3.87
N VAL A 151 16.63 15.27 4.01
CA VAL A 151 15.83 15.80 2.89
C VAL A 151 16.38 17.18 2.51
N ASN A 152 16.64 17.42 1.23
CA ASN A 152 17.11 18.71 0.74
C ASN A 152 15.92 19.64 0.42
N THR A 153 15.29 20.19 1.47
CA THR A 153 14.11 21.05 1.36
C THR A 153 14.44 22.50 0.94
N ALA A 154 13.44 23.22 0.43
CA ALA A 154 13.60 24.60 -0.04
C ALA A 154 13.94 25.60 1.09
N ASP A 155 13.58 25.29 2.33
CA ASP A 155 13.89 26.08 3.54
C ASP A 155 15.18 25.64 4.24
N ASN A 156 15.91 24.68 3.66
CA ASN A 156 17.14 24.08 4.22
C ASN A 156 16.95 23.40 5.59
N ILE A 157 15.74 22.96 5.90
CA ILE A 157 15.45 22.11 7.06
C ILE A 157 15.47 20.66 6.58
N ASN A 158 16.56 19.94 6.88
CA ASN A 158 16.80 18.60 6.35
C ASN A 158 16.14 17.48 7.16
N ASP A 159 15.80 17.75 8.41
CA ASP A 159 15.21 16.78 9.33
C ASP A 159 13.97 17.38 9.99
N PHE A 160 12.84 16.75 9.84
CA PHE A 160 11.57 17.22 10.38
C PHE A 160 10.66 16.08 10.80
N ASP A 161 9.79 16.35 11.77
CA ASP A 161 8.82 15.37 12.25
C ASP A 161 7.56 15.39 11.38
N VAL A 162 6.96 14.21 11.18
CA VAL A 162 5.73 14.04 10.41
C VAL A 162 4.70 13.24 11.20
N HIS A 163 3.44 13.63 11.06
CA HIS A 163 2.30 12.81 11.42
C HIS A 163 1.70 12.17 10.17
N ILE A 164 1.58 10.85 10.17
CA ILE A 164 1.07 10.05 9.05
C ILE A 164 -0.28 9.50 9.48
N PRO A 165 -1.41 9.95 8.92
CA PRO A 165 -2.74 9.62 9.44
C PRO A 165 -3.17 8.17 9.18
N VAL A 166 -2.34 7.39 8.51
CA VAL A 166 -2.61 5.99 8.15
C VAL A 166 -1.61 5.07 8.86
N ALA A 167 -2.12 4.02 9.48
CA ALA A 167 -1.31 3.05 10.19
C ALA A 167 -0.49 2.16 9.24
N GLY A 168 0.66 1.71 9.72
CA GLY A 168 1.52 0.75 9.06
C GLY A 168 2.86 1.30 8.58
N ILE A 169 3.90 0.50 8.77
CA ILE A 169 5.28 0.90 8.45
C ILE A 169 5.47 1.27 6.96
N HIS A 170 4.68 0.65 6.06
CA HIS A 170 4.70 0.98 4.63
C HIS A 170 4.31 2.43 4.34
N MET A 171 3.51 3.05 5.22
CA MET A 171 3.15 4.46 5.09
C MET A 171 4.30 5.40 5.44
N VAL A 172 5.23 4.96 6.29
CA VAL A 172 6.49 5.69 6.53
C VAL A 172 7.34 5.72 5.27
N TYR A 173 7.47 4.58 4.54
CA TYR A 173 8.14 4.54 3.23
C TYR A 173 7.46 5.45 2.20
N ASN A 174 6.12 5.42 2.12
CA ASN A 174 5.37 6.30 1.22
C ASN A 174 5.58 7.78 1.56
N SER A 175 5.66 8.11 2.84
CA SER A 175 5.93 9.48 3.30
C SER A 175 7.35 9.94 2.96
N MET A 176 8.36 9.06 3.09
CA MET A 176 9.73 9.37 2.65
C MET A 176 9.81 9.57 1.14
N ALA A 177 9.11 8.74 0.35
CA ALA A 177 9.03 8.92 -1.11
C ALA A 177 8.37 10.26 -1.47
N ALA A 178 7.30 10.62 -0.77
CA ALA A 178 6.61 11.91 -0.98
C ALA A 178 7.51 13.10 -0.55
N ALA A 179 8.28 12.95 0.53
CA ALA A 179 9.25 13.97 0.96
C ALA A 179 10.36 14.16 -0.08
N ALA A 180 10.88 13.06 -0.65
CA ALA A 180 11.87 13.12 -1.71
C ALA A 180 11.34 13.85 -2.95
N VAL A 181 10.12 13.53 -3.39
CA VAL A 181 9.47 14.20 -4.52
C VAL A 181 9.17 15.66 -4.18
N GLY A 182 8.63 15.96 -2.99
CA GLY A 182 8.36 17.34 -2.57
C GLY A 182 9.61 18.21 -2.58
N ALA A 183 10.73 17.69 -2.09
CA ALA A 183 12.02 18.40 -2.10
C ALA A 183 12.52 18.64 -3.53
N GLU A 184 12.39 17.67 -4.42
CA GLU A 184 12.73 17.81 -5.84
C GLU A 184 11.97 18.97 -6.51
N PHE A 185 10.70 19.16 -6.15
CA PHE A 185 9.87 20.27 -6.62
C PHE A 185 9.96 21.53 -5.76
N GLY A 186 10.93 21.62 -4.85
CA GLY A 186 11.23 22.81 -4.06
C GLY A 186 10.14 23.17 -3.05
N LEU A 187 9.55 22.20 -2.38
CA LEU A 187 8.68 22.41 -1.23
C LEU A 187 9.52 22.61 0.05
N THR A 188 8.96 23.36 1.00
CA THR A 188 9.53 23.49 2.34
C THR A 188 9.23 22.26 3.19
N SER A 189 9.97 22.11 4.30
CA SER A 189 9.72 21.03 5.27
C SER A 189 8.29 21.06 5.82
N GLU A 190 7.75 22.27 6.10
CA GLU A 190 6.39 22.47 6.58
C GLU A 190 5.35 22.01 5.53
N GLN A 191 5.51 22.44 4.27
CA GLN A 191 4.62 22.02 3.18
C GLN A 191 4.62 20.50 3.00
N ILE A 192 5.79 19.87 3.10
CA ILE A 192 5.90 18.40 3.00
C ILE A 192 5.18 17.73 4.18
N ALA A 193 5.43 18.19 5.41
CA ALA A 193 4.80 17.64 6.61
C ALA A 193 3.27 17.80 6.58
N ASP A 194 2.78 18.97 6.20
CA ASP A 194 1.35 19.25 6.05
C ASP A 194 0.70 18.38 4.97
N GLY A 195 1.36 18.22 3.83
CA GLY A 195 0.87 17.36 2.75
C GLY A 195 0.78 15.88 3.17
N ILE A 196 1.72 15.39 3.99
CA ILE A 196 1.66 14.04 4.56
C ILE A 196 0.50 13.94 5.57
N ALA A 197 0.36 14.92 6.46
CA ALA A 197 -0.66 14.92 7.51
C ALA A 197 -2.09 15.04 6.96
N ASN A 198 -2.27 15.74 5.86
CA ASN A 198 -3.57 15.96 5.22
C ASN A 198 -3.91 14.92 4.12
N MET A 199 -3.16 13.85 4.03
CA MET A 199 -3.42 12.79 3.05
C MET A 199 -4.76 12.11 3.33
N GLU A 200 -5.61 12.07 2.32
CA GLU A 200 -6.87 11.33 2.37
C GLU A 200 -6.68 9.85 2.04
N THR A 201 -7.35 8.99 2.78
CA THR A 201 -7.42 7.55 2.50
C THR A 201 -8.51 7.27 1.47
N LEU A 202 -8.21 6.37 0.54
CA LEU A 202 -9.21 5.87 -0.40
C LEU A 202 -9.95 4.68 0.20
N ALA A 203 -11.24 4.55 -0.11
CA ALA A 203 -12.03 3.36 0.22
C ALA A 203 -11.29 2.09 -0.27
N GLY A 204 -11.30 1.06 0.54
CA GLY A 204 -10.59 -0.18 0.25
C GLY A 204 -9.07 -0.17 0.48
N ARG A 205 -8.48 0.93 0.97
CA ARG A 205 -7.04 1.06 1.19
C ARG A 205 -6.71 1.61 2.59
N ASN A 206 -6.64 0.72 3.57
CA ASN A 206 -6.47 1.08 4.98
C ASN A 206 -7.45 2.17 5.44
N HIS A 207 -8.65 2.17 4.89
CA HIS A 207 -9.68 3.14 5.21
C HIS A 207 -10.40 2.74 6.50
N ILE A 208 -10.46 3.66 7.47
CA ILE A 208 -11.08 3.39 8.77
C ILE A 208 -12.50 3.91 8.77
N ILE A 209 -13.46 3.00 8.93
CA ILE A 209 -14.88 3.30 9.05
C ILE A 209 -15.29 3.06 10.50
N ARG A 210 -15.94 4.04 11.11
CA ARG A 210 -16.47 3.96 12.48
C ARG A 210 -17.98 3.97 12.44
N THR A 211 -18.59 2.92 12.95
CA THR A 211 -20.05 2.84 13.18
C THR A 211 -20.34 2.96 14.68
N ASP A 212 -21.61 2.96 15.06
CA ASP A 212 -22.02 2.93 16.48
C ASP A 212 -21.61 1.64 17.21
N SER A 213 -21.31 0.58 16.43
CA SER A 213 -21.05 -0.76 16.97
C SER A 213 -19.64 -1.28 16.65
N LEU A 214 -19.03 -0.86 15.55
CA LEU A 214 -17.81 -1.48 15.01
C LEU A 214 -16.77 -0.43 14.60
N LEU A 215 -15.51 -0.84 14.60
CA LEU A 215 -14.47 -0.16 13.89
C LEU A 215 -14.00 -1.09 12.74
N ILE A 216 -14.13 -0.64 11.50
CA ILE A 216 -13.82 -1.43 10.31
C ILE A 216 -12.56 -0.86 9.66
N LEU A 217 -11.54 -1.68 9.48
CA LEU A 217 -10.38 -1.40 8.66
C LEU A 217 -10.65 -1.99 7.27
N ASP A 218 -11.18 -1.14 6.38
CA ASP A 218 -11.44 -1.48 5.00
C ASP A 218 -10.14 -1.42 4.19
N ASP A 219 -9.62 -2.60 3.86
CA ASP A 219 -8.43 -2.77 3.04
C ASP A 219 -8.69 -3.82 1.93
N CYS A 220 -9.91 -3.79 1.39
CA CYS A 220 -10.43 -4.82 0.49
C CYS A 220 -10.24 -4.51 -1.00
N TYR A 221 -9.46 -3.48 -1.36
CA TYR A 221 -9.19 -3.17 -2.77
C TYR A 221 -8.42 -4.27 -3.48
N ASN A 222 -7.35 -4.79 -2.87
CA ASN A 222 -6.58 -5.92 -3.39
C ASN A 222 -5.76 -6.59 -2.29
N ALA A 223 -5.27 -7.81 -2.55
CA ALA A 223 -4.50 -8.57 -1.59
C ALA A 223 -3.34 -9.32 -2.24
N ASN A 224 -2.22 -9.33 -1.54
CA ASN A 224 -1.07 -10.20 -1.79
C ASN A 224 -0.42 -10.54 -0.43
N PRO A 225 0.51 -11.52 -0.35
CA PRO A 225 1.05 -11.96 0.93
C PRO A 225 1.69 -10.85 1.78
N VAL A 226 2.35 -9.88 1.16
CA VAL A 226 3.00 -8.76 1.86
C VAL A 226 1.95 -7.80 2.42
N SER A 227 0.98 -7.40 1.61
CA SER A 227 -0.08 -6.49 2.04
C SER A 227 -1.00 -7.11 3.07
N MET A 228 -1.29 -8.42 2.99
CA MET A 228 -2.03 -9.16 4.02
C MET A 228 -1.33 -9.06 5.39
N LYS A 229 -0.02 -9.36 5.43
CA LYS A 229 0.77 -9.28 6.66
C LYS A 229 0.80 -7.87 7.23
N SER A 230 0.95 -6.85 6.38
CA SER A 230 0.93 -5.45 6.78
C SER A 230 -0.40 -5.05 7.41
N SER A 231 -1.54 -5.45 6.84
CA SER A 231 -2.87 -5.15 7.38
C SER A 231 -3.16 -5.91 8.68
N ILE A 232 -2.64 -7.14 8.80
CA ILE A 232 -2.68 -7.92 10.05
C ILE A 232 -1.92 -7.19 11.17
N ASP A 233 -0.75 -6.58 10.87
CA ASP A 233 0.01 -5.78 11.84
C ASP A 233 -0.77 -4.53 12.28
N VAL A 234 -1.47 -3.87 11.35
CA VAL A 234 -2.34 -2.74 11.67
C VAL A 234 -3.46 -3.17 12.61
N LEU A 235 -4.17 -4.26 12.30
CA LEU A 235 -5.20 -4.81 13.18
C LEU A 235 -4.63 -5.21 14.55
N ALA A 236 -3.47 -5.88 14.58
CA ALA A 236 -2.82 -6.32 15.80
C ALA A 236 -2.47 -5.15 16.73
N SER A 237 -2.17 -3.98 16.19
CA SER A 237 -1.87 -2.76 16.95
C SER A 237 -3.11 -2.08 17.56
N SER A 238 -4.32 -2.46 17.15
CA SER A 238 -5.56 -1.89 17.69
C SER A 238 -5.86 -2.39 19.11
N LYS A 239 -6.66 -1.63 19.84
CA LYS A 239 -7.13 -1.99 21.19
C LYS A 239 -8.47 -2.72 21.10
N GLY A 240 -8.74 -3.61 22.04
CA GLY A 240 -10.00 -4.37 22.10
C GLY A 240 -9.97 -5.67 21.32
N ARG A 241 -11.15 -6.24 21.04
CA ARG A 241 -11.29 -7.52 20.34
C ARG A 241 -11.05 -7.32 18.85
N LYS A 242 -10.24 -8.20 18.27
CA LYS A 242 -9.72 -8.10 16.90
C LYS A 242 -10.26 -9.24 16.04
N VAL A 243 -10.87 -8.89 14.94
CA VAL A 243 -11.47 -9.83 13.99
C VAL A 243 -10.83 -9.60 12.63
N ALA A 244 -10.28 -10.64 12.02
CA ALA A 244 -9.77 -10.57 10.66
C ALA A 244 -10.73 -11.33 9.71
N ILE A 245 -11.28 -10.63 8.71
CA ILE A 245 -12.07 -11.22 7.62
C ILE A 245 -11.21 -11.21 6.37
N LEU A 246 -10.66 -12.37 6.00
CA LEU A 246 -9.69 -12.51 4.93
C LEU A 246 -10.22 -13.40 3.81
N GLY A 247 -10.06 -12.95 2.56
CA GLY A 247 -10.42 -13.74 1.38
C GLY A 247 -9.21 -14.21 0.58
N ASP A 248 -9.48 -14.76 -0.59
CA ASP A 248 -8.46 -15.29 -1.48
C ASP A 248 -7.56 -14.20 -2.05
N MET A 249 -6.28 -14.54 -2.25
CA MET A 249 -5.30 -13.77 -3.00
C MET A 249 -5.14 -14.40 -4.38
N PHE A 250 -5.36 -13.62 -5.44
CA PHE A 250 -5.26 -14.10 -6.82
C PHE A 250 -3.89 -13.81 -7.45
N GLU A 251 -3.62 -14.38 -8.61
CA GLU A 251 -2.41 -14.15 -9.43
C GLU A 251 -1.09 -14.56 -8.75
N LEU A 252 -1.13 -15.54 -7.84
CA LEU A 252 0.05 -16.02 -7.12
C LEU A 252 0.74 -17.21 -7.78
N GLY A 253 0.16 -17.77 -8.85
CA GLY A 253 0.72 -18.91 -9.58
C GLY A 253 0.69 -20.22 -8.79
N GLU A 254 1.63 -21.12 -9.07
CA GLU A 254 1.65 -22.48 -8.51
C GLU A 254 1.82 -22.51 -6.98
N GLU A 255 2.39 -21.46 -6.39
CA GLU A 255 2.64 -21.38 -4.95
C GLU A 255 1.47 -20.79 -4.15
N GLU A 256 0.32 -20.52 -4.78
CA GLU A 256 -0.81 -19.83 -4.15
C GLU A 256 -1.22 -20.40 -2.78
N LYS A 257 -1.32 -21.73 -2.67
CA LYS A 257 -1.70 -22.40 -1.41
C LYS A 257 -0.66 -22.19 -0.31
N GLN A 258 0.61 -22.30 -0.65
CA GLN A 258 1.70 -22.12 0.32
C GLN A 258 1.80 -20.66 0.76
N LEU A 259 1.58 -19.72 -0.14
CA LEU A 259 1.59 -18.29 0.18
C LEU A 259 0.41 -17.91 1.08
N HIS A 260 -0.79 -18.49 0.86
CA HIS A 260 -1.92 -18.33 1.80
C HIS A 260 -1.60 -18.94 3.16
N TYR A 261 -1.04 -20.15 3.20
CA TYR A 261 -0.66 -20.81 4.44
C TYR A 261 0.34 -19.96 5.25
N GLY A 262 1.35 -19.38 4.57
CA GLY A 262 2.33 -18.49 5.19
C GLY A 262 1.77 -17.16 5.72
N VAL A 263 0.63 -16.69 5.20
CA VAL A 263 -0.14 -15.60 5.83
C VAL A 263 -0.78 -16.08 7.13
N GLY A 264 -1.28 -17.31 7.16
CA GLY A 264 -1.82 -17.90 8.39
C GLY A 264 -0.77 -18.05 9.49
N GLU A 265 0.43 -18.55 9.17
CA GLU A 265 1.54 -18.65 10.13
C GLU A 265 1.95 -17.29 10.71
N TYR A 266 1.73 -16.20 9.97
CA TYR A 266 2.03 -14.83 10.40
C TYR A 266 1.16 -14.37 11.59
N PHE A 267 0.06 -15.06 11.91
CA PHE A 267 -0.76 -14.77 13.09
C PHE A 267 -0.06 -15.08 14.42
N LYS A 268 1.09 -15.76 14.39
CA LYS A 268 1.89 -16.01 15.59
C LYS A 268 2.17 -14.71 16.34
N ASP A 269 1.84 -14.68 17.62
CA ASP A 269 2.06 -13.55 18.54
C ASP A 269 1.33 -12.23 18.18
N LYS A 270 0.34 -12.26 17.26
CA LYS A 270 -0.44 -11.07 16.86
C LYS A 270 -1.64 -10.78 17.75
N ASN A 271 -2.02 -11.71 18.64
CA ASN A 271 -3.16 -11.54 19.54
C ASN A 271 -4.46 -11.14 18.83
N ILE A 272 -4.76 -11.78 17.71
CA ILE A 272 -6.02 -11.64 16.98
C ILE A 272 -6.99 -12.67 17.54
N ASP A 273 -8.20 -12.24 17.91
CA ASP A 273 -9.16 -13.08 18.62
C ASP A 273 -9.92 -14.00 17.67
N VAL A 274 -10.29 -13.50 16.49
CA VAL A 274 -11.09 -14.25 15.51
C VAL A 274 -10.50 -14.08 14.11
N LEU A 275 -10.39 -15.20 13.40
CA LEU A 275 -10.17 -15.24 11.97
C LEU A 275 -11.40 -15.81 11.26
N ILE A 276 -11.88 -15.09 10.28
CA ILE A 276 -12.92 -15.51 9.35
C ILE A 276 -12.31 -15.55 7.97
N THR A 277 -12.33 -16.71 7.31
CA THR A 277 -11.87 -16.83 5.93
C THR A 277 -13.04 -17.06 5.00
N VAL A 278 -13.00 -16.47 3.80
CA VAL A 278 -14.03 -16.63 2.76
C VAL A 278 -13.35 -16.94 1.43
N GLY A 279 -13.68 -18.08 0.85
CA GLY A 279 -13.12 -18.58 -0.40
C GLY A 279 -12.32 -19.87 -0.23
N GLU A 280 -11.94 -20.48 -1.33
CA GLU A 280 -11.28 -21.80 -1.35
C GLU A 280 -9.80 -21.70 -0.94
N LEU A 281 -9.07 -20.70 -1.45
CA LEU A 281 -7.64 -20.54 -1.17
C LEU A 281 -7.39 -20.03 0.26
N SER A 282 -8.26 -19.17 0.76
CA SER A 282 -8.17 -18.62 2.12
C SER A 282 -8.34 -19.67 3.22
N LYS A 283 -8.87 -20.85 2.93
CA LYS A 283 -8.85 -22.01 3.84
C LYS A 283 -7.42 -22.41 4.22
N ASN A 284 -6.42 -22.15 3.37
CA ASN A 284 -5.02 -22.37 3.69
C ASN A 284 -4.51 -21.36 4.74
N ILE A 285 -5.03 -20.11 4.75
CA ILE A 285 -4.75 -19.14 5.83
C ILE A 285 -5.27 -19.74 7.16
N ALA A 286 -6.51 -20.20 7.17
CA ALA A 286 -7.11 -20.83 8.34
C ALA A 286 -6.29 -22.04 8.83
N ALA A 287 -5.79 -22.87 7.90
CA ALA A 287 -4.92 -24.01 8.24
C ALA A 287 -3.61 -23.55 8.91
N GLY A 288 -2.96 -22.50 8.37
CA GLY A 288 -1.74 -21.94 8.95
C GLY A 288 -1.97 -21.35 10.35
N VAL A 289 -3.06 -20.59 10.56
CA VAL A 289 -3.39 -20.01 11.88
C VAL A 289 -3.55 -21.09 12.95
N ARG A 290 -4.25 -22.19 12.64
CA ARG A 290 -4.47 -23.29 13.59
C ARG A 290 -3.19 -23.94 14.10
N THR A 291 -2.06 -23.77 13.42
CA THR A 291 -0.75 -24.32 13.85
C THR A 291 0.02 -23.42 14.80
N VAL A 292 -0.30 -22.11 14.84
CA VAL A 292 0.54 -21.12 15.55
C VAL A 292 -0.23 -20.22 16.51
N SER A 293 -1.57 -20.23 16.48
CA SER A 293 -2.40 -19.31 17.27
C SER A 293 -3.62 -20.03 17.86
N ALA A 294 -4.06 -19.57 19.03
CA ALA A 294 -5.33 -19.97 19.66
C ALA A 294 -6.54 -19.15 19.16
N CYS A 295 -6.38 -18.42 18.07
CA CYS A 295 -7.42 -17.64 17.41
C CYS A 295 -8.64 -18.53 17.10
N ASP A 296 -9.85 -18.01 17.33
CA ASP A 296 -11.09 -18.67 16.92
C ASP A 296 -11.23 -18.58 15.39
N VAL A 297 -11.30 -19.73 14.69
CA VAL A 297 -11.16 -19.80 13.23
C VAL A 297 -12.42 -20.34 12.57
N HIS A 298 -13.06 -19.52 11.75
CA HIS A 298 -14.24 -19.84 10.95
C HIS A 298 -13.90 -19.73 9.46
N SER A 299 -14.45 -20.65 8.65
CA SER A 299 -14.22 -20.65 7.21
C SER A 299 -15.54 -20.82 6.47
N TYR A 300 -15.75 -19.98 5.44
CA TYR A 300 -16.95 -19.96 4.61
C TYR A 300 -16.56 -20.09 3.14
N ASP A 301 -17.41 -20.69 2.35
CA ASP A 301 -17.22 -20.76 0.91
C ASP A 301 -17.65 -19.48 0.22
N THR A 302 -18.68 -18.81 0.75
CA THR A 302 -19.26 -17.61 0.16
C THR A 302 -19.46 -16.48 1.19
N LYS A 303 -19.56 -15.25 0.69
CA LYS A 303 -19.90 -14.07 1.51
C LYS A 303 -21.31 -14.17 2.10
N ASP A 304 -22.25 -14.68 1.31
CA ASP A 304 -23.67 -14.82 1.73
C ASP A 304 -23.84 -15.81 2.89
N GLU A 305 -22.96 -16.81 3.00
CA GLU A 305 -22.92 -17.71 4.16
C GLU A 305 -22.38 -17.01 5.39
N LEU A 306 -21.29 -16.26 5.25
CA LEU A 306 -20.71 -15.48 6.35
C LEU A 306 -21.71 -14.44 6.89
N GLU A 307 -22.39 -13.70 6.02
CA GLU A 307 -23.32 -12.63 6.42
C GLU A 307 -24.46 -13.14 7.32
N LYS A 308 -24.92 -14.38 7.12
CA LYS A 308 -25.93 -15.02 7.97
C LYS A 308 -25.44 -15.28 9.40
N ASP A 309 -24.14 -15.33 9.60
CA ASP A 309 -23.53 -15.63 10.89
C ASP A 309 -22.89 -14.41 11.57
N PHE A 310 -22.97 -13.21 10.98
CA PHE A 310 -22.40 -12.00 11.56
C PHE A 310 -22.82 -11.79 13.02
N SER A 311 -24.10 -11.87 13.32
CA SER A 311 -24.62 -11.68 14.68
C SER A 311 -24.15 -12.72 15.69
N LYS A 312 -23.65 -13.89 15.25
CA LYS A 312 -23.08 -14.92 16.11
C LYS A 312 -21.59 -14.71 16.36
N LEU A 313 -20.88 -14.16 15.39
CA LEU A 313 -19.43 -14.06 15.37
C LEU A 313 -18.93 -12.71 15.89
N LEU A 314 -19.66 -11.63 15.56
CA LEU A 314 -19.27 -10.25 15.81
C LEU A 314 -19.92 -9.72 17.09
N LYS A 315 -19.25 -8.78 17.73
CA LYS A 315 -19.69 -8.15 18.98
C LYS A 315 -19.50 -6.64 18.88
N LYS A 316 -20.34 -5.92 19.59
CA LYS A 316 -20.16 -4.47 19.74
C LYS A 316 -18.78 -4.15 20.31
N GLY A 317 -18.08 -3.23 19.67
CA GLY A 317 -16.71 -2.83 20.02
C GLY A 317 -15.62 -3.62 19.29
N ASP A 318 -15.96 -4.52 18.36
CA ASP A 318 -14.97 -5.23 17.55
C ASP A 318 -14.22 -4.28 16.62
N ASN A 319 -12.91 -4.54 16.45
CA ASN A 319 -12.08 -3.98 15.40
C ASN A 319 -11.95 -5.04 14.30
N ILE A 320 -12.41 -4.73 13.10
CA ILE A 320 -12.55 -5.69 12.02
C ILE A 320 -11.67 -5.28 10.84
N LEU A 321 -10.72 -6.13 10.46
CA LEU A 321 -10.00 -6.01 9.19
C LEU A 321 -10.79 -6.76 8.09
N VAL A 322 -11.03 -6.11 6.96
CA VAL A 322 -11.61 -6.73 5.76
C VAL A 322 -10.62 -6.65 4.62
N LYS A 323 -10.11 -7.81 4.12
CA LYS A 323 -9.13 -7.83 3.05
C LYS A 323 -9.22 -9.06 2.16
N ALA A 324 -9.21 -8.81 0.82
CA ALA A 324 -9.17 -9.85 -0.21
C ALA A 324 -8.69 -9.27 -1.54
N SER A 325 -8.42 -10.12 -2.51
CA SER A 325 -8.20 -9.69 -3.90
C SER A 325 -9.44 -9.01 -4.47
N HIS A 326 -9.23 -8.06 -5.37
CA HIS A 326 -10.29 -7.23 -5.96
C HIS A 326 -11.46 -8.07 -6.53
N GLY A 327 -11.14 -9.16 -7.22
CA GLY A 327 -12.14 -10.06 -7.79
C GLY A 327 -13.08 -10.72 -6.77
N MET A 328 -12.71 -10.74 -5.48
CA MET A 328 -13.56 -11.24 -4.40
C MET A 328 -14.71 -10.27 -4.04
N GLN A 329 -14.63 -9.01 -4.46
CA GLN A 329 -15.64 -7.97 -4.20
C GLN A 329 -16.02 -7.84 -2.71
N PHE A 330 -15.02 -7.74 -1.84
CA PHE A 330 -15.22 -7.68 -0.39
C PHE A 330 -15.79 -6.32 0.08
N THR A 331 -15.90 -5.32 -0.78
CA THR A 331 -16.69 -4.11 -0.52
C THR A 331 -18.11 -4.43 -0.06
N LYS A 332 -18.73 -5.51 -0.58
CA LYS A 332 -20.04 -5.98 -0.13
C LYS A 332 -20.07 -6.36 1.36
N ILE A 333 -19.00 -6.99 1.86
CA ILE A 333 -18.86 -7.30 3.28
C ILE A 333 -18.75 -6.01 4.09
N VAL A 334 -17.96 -5.04 3.62
CA VAL A 334 -17.82 -3.72 4.27
C VAL A 334 -19.18 -3.03 4.34
N ASP A 335 -19.92 -2.96 3.22
CA ASP A 335 -21.26 -2.36 3.16
C ASP A 335 -22.27 -3.04 4.12
N SER A 336 -22.14 -4.37 4.30
CA SER A 336 -22.98 -5.13 5.22
C SER A 336 -22.60 -4.87 6.69
N LEU A 337 -21.30 -4.75 6.98
CA LEU A 337 -20.80 -4.43 8.32
C LEU A 337 -21.17 -3.00 8.76
N GLU A 338 -21.17 -2.04 7.84
CA GLU A 338 -21.57 -0.67 8.13
C GLU A 338 -23.03 -0.55 8.60
N LYS A 339 -23.89 -1.43 8.09
CA LYS A 339 -25.33 -1.48 8.39
C LYS A 339 -25.68 -2.41 9.55
N LEU A 340 -24.66 -3.10 10.11
CA LEU A 340 -24.89 -4.10 11.14
C LEU A 340 -25.14 -3.45 12.49
N GLU A 341 -26.29 -3.71 13.07
CA GLU A 341 -26.65 -3.32 14.43
C GLU A 341 -26.33 -4.49 15.39
N LEU A 342 -25.49 -4.25 16.41
CA LEU A 342 -25.04 -5.22 17.42
C LEU A 342 -25.32 -4.76 18.83
#